data_f4fd74bd420409a20afa5bfb4eb93282
#
_entry.id   f4fd74bd420409a20afa5bfb4eb93282
#
_cell.length_a   1.000
_cell.length_b   1.000
_cell.length_c   1.000
_cell.angle_alpha   90.00
_cell.angle_beta   90.00
_cell.angle_gamma   90.00
#
_symmetry.space_group_name_H-M   'P 1'
#
loop_
_entity.id
_entity.type
_entity.pdbx_description
1 polymer ?
#
loop_
_entity_poly.entity_id
_entity_poly.type
_entity_poly.pdbx_seq_one_letter_code
_entity_poly.pdbx_strand_id
1 'polypeptide(L)'
;VDRSGISATHLDVKVPHEHVHRHLHHIEAIIGNSTLAESVKARAMAIFTRLAEAEGKIHGIEVNKVHFHEVGAMDAIIDVVGSCIAFEMLGIERFVCSKIHVGSGFAEMAHGKFPVPPPAVAELLTGVPVYSTEIEGELITPTGAAIISTLCDSYGTIPEMSVEQTAYGAGSRQYEKFPNVL
;
A
#
# COMPACT_ATOMS: atom_id res chain seq x y z
N VAL A 1 6.02 -18.73 4.03
CA VAL A 1 4.87 -19.39 3.36
C VAL A 1 5.25 -19.80 1.94
N ASP A 2 4.51 -20.76 1.39
CA ASP A 2 4.61 -21.15 -0.02
C ASP A 2 3.45 -20.54 -0.81
N ARG A 3 3.75 -20.04 -2.01
CA ARG A 3 2.76 -19.53 -2.98
C ARG A 3 3.09 -20.09 -4.37
N SER A 4 2.38 -21.14 -4.77
CA SER A 4 2.60 -21.82 -6.08
C SER A 4 4.06 -22.26 -6.28
N GLY A 5 4.70 -22.81 -5.23
CA GLY A 5 6.10 -23.26 -5.26
C GLY A 5 7.14 -22.16 -5.00
N ILE A 6 6.72 -20.91 -4.77
CA ILE A 6 7.63 -19.81 -4.42
C ILE A 6 7.65 -19.65 -2.91
N SER A 7 8.83 -19.74 -2.30
CA SER A 7 9.01 -19.42 -0.88
C SER A 7 9.00 -17.90 -0.69
N ALA A 8 8.07 -17.40 0.13
CA ALA A 8 7.89 -15.97 0.35
C ALA A 8 7.67 -15.66 1.83
N THR A 9 8.00 -14.43 2.22
CA THR A 9 7.73 -13.92 3.58
C THR A 9 6.30 -13.39 3.67
N HIS A 10 5.55 -13.86 4.66
CA HIS A 10 4.24 -13.33 5.00
C HIS A 10 4.30 -12.68 6.38
N LEU A 11 3.90 -11.42 6.46
CA LEU A 11 3.79 -10.68 7.70
C LEU A 11 2.34 -10.76 8.20
N ASP A 12 2.16 -11.27 9.40
CA ASP A 12 0.87 -11.30 10.11
C ASP A 12 0.89 -10.27 11.25
N VAL A 13 0.23 -9.14 11.03
CA VAL A 13 0.17 -8.04 12.01
C VAL A 13 -0.98 -8.29 12.98
N LYS A 14 -0.65 -8.61 14.23
CA LYS A 14 -1.62 -8.84 15.30
C LYS A 14 -1.79 -7.58 16.14
N VAL A 15 -2.91 -6.92 15.96
CA VAL A 15 -3.30 -5.74 16.73
C VAL A 15 -4.65 -5.99 17.41
N PRO A 16 -4.93 -5.34 18.54
CA PRO A 16 -6.28 -5.34 19.11
C PRO A 16 -7.27 -4.82 18.07
N HIS A 17 -8.45 -5.44 18.00
CA HIS A 17 -9.54 -4.92 17.17
C HIS A 17 -10.03 -3.60 17.77
N GLU A 18 -9.58 -2.51 17.17
CA GLU A 18 -10.02 -1.16 17.52
C GLU A 18 -10.93 -0.63 16.41
N HIS A 19 -12.16 -0.28 16.75
CA HIS A 19 -13.03 0.51 15.88
C HIS A 19 -12.72 2.00 16.07
N VAL A 20 -11.49 2.42 15.76
CA VAL A 20 -11.06 3.81 15.89
C VAL A 20 -10.98 4.43 14.51
N HIS A 21 -11.85 5.41 14.26
CA HIS A 21 -11.73 6.25 13.09
C HIS A 21 -10.69 7.33 13.35
N ARG A 22 -9.55 7.27 12.62
CA ARG A 22 -8.49 8.26 12.75
C ARG A 22 -8.54 9.27 11.61
N HIS A 23 -8.30 10.52 11.95
CA HIS A 23 -7.99 11.55 10.97
C HIS A 23 -6.48 11.61 10.75
N LEU A 24 -6.05 12.30 9.69
CA LEU A 24 -4.63 12.46 9.36
C LEU A 24 -3.83 13.03 10.55
N HIS A 25 -4.35 14.02 11.29
CA HIS A 25 -3.66 14.61 12.43
C HIS A 25 -3.43 13.64 13.61
N HIS A 26 -4.28 12.61 13.77
CA HIS A 26 -4.05 11.57 14.78
C HIS A 26 -2.86 10.69 14.39
N ILE A 27 -2.74 10.36 13.10
CA ILE A 27 -1.61 9.58 12.56
C ILE A 27 -0.33 10.40 12.65
N GLU A 28 -0.40 11.69 12.29
CA GLU A 28 0.71 12.63 12.44
C GLU A 28 1.21 12.70 13.89
N ALA A 29 0.31 12.77 14.87
CA ALA A 29 0.69 12.75 16.28
C ALA A 29 1.34 11.43 16.70
N ILE A 30 0.85 10.28 16.24
CA ILE A 30 1.43 8.96 16.54
C ILE A 30 2.84 8.89 15.98
N ILE A 31 3.03 9.21 14.71
CA ILE A 31 4.33 9.14 14.02
C ILE A 31 5.29 10.21 14.57
N GLY A 32 4.82 11.43 14.73
CA GLY A 32 5.62 12.57 15.20
C GLY A 32 6.20 12.36 16.60
N ASN A 33 5.40 11.80 17.52
CA ASN A 33 5.83 11.54 18.91
C ASN A 33 6.68 10.27 19.05
N SER A 34 6.89 9.52 17.97
CA SER A 34 7.73 8.31 18.00
C SER A 34 9.23 8.65 18.05
N THR A 35 10.03 7.67 18.37
CA THR A 35 11.51 7.75 18.34
C THR A 35 12.11 7.39 16.98
N LEU A 36 11.31 7.32 15.94
CA LEU A 36 11.75 6.99 14.59
C LEU A 36 12.64 8.08 13.98
N ALA A 37 13.52 7.69 13.06
CA ALA A 37 14.31 8.65 12.30
C ALA A 37 13.42 9.62 11.52
N GLU A 38 13.84 10.87 11.38
CA GLU A 38 13.05 11.90 10.69
C GLU A 38 12.78 11.56 9.21
N SER A 39 13.69 10.87 8.54
CA SER A 39 13.51 10.33 7.18
C SER A 39 12.35 9.33 7.10
N VAL A 40 12.24 8.43 8.07
CA VAL A 40 11.14 7.45 8.18
C VAL A 40 9.82 8.17 8.44
N LYS A 41 9.79 9.12 9.37
CA LYS A 41 8.61 9.94 9.67
C LYS A 41 8.12 10.69 8.43
N ALA A 42 9.05 11.35 7.74
CA ALA A 42 8.73 12.13 6.55
C ALA A 42 8.14 11.25 5.43
N ARG A 43 8.74 10.08 5.14
CA ARG A 43 8.23 9.13 4.15
C ARG A 43 6.84 8.61 4.53
N ALA A 44 6.66 8.18 5.78
CA ALA A 44 5.38 7.67 6.27
C ALA A 44 4.28 8.74 6.19
N MET A 45 4.57 9.97 6.59
CA MET A 45 3.62 11.08 6.49
C MET A 45 3.28 11.44 5.06
N ALA A 46 4.23 11.38 4.12
CA ALA A 46 3.95 11.59 2.70
C ALA A 46 2.95 10.56 2.17
N ILE A 47 3.09 9.28 2.55
CA ILE A 47 2.17 8.20 2.16
C ILE A 47 0.76 8.45 2.75
N PHE A 48 0.65 8.79 4.04
CA PHE A 48 -0.65 9.06 4.66
C PHE A 48 -1.31 10.33 4.13
N THR A 49 -0.52 11.34 3.79
CA THR A 49 -1.04 12.56 3.12
C THR A 49 -1.62 12.20 1.75
N ARG A 50 -0.91 11.40 0.96
CA ARG A 50 -1.39 10.92 -0.35
C ARG A 50 -2.69 10.11 -0.23
N LEU A 51 -2.80 9.25 0.80
CA LEU A 51 -4.04 8.53 1.12
C LEU A 51 -5.18 9.49 1.45
N ALA A 52 -4.94 10.48 2.32
CA ALA A 52 -5.94 11.46 2.70
C ALA A 52 -6.40 12.34 1.52
N GLU A 53 -5.50 12.71 0.62
CA GLU A 53 -5.82 13.43 -0.61
C GLU A 53 -6.73 12.61 -1.53
N ALA A 54 -6.42 11.31 -1.71
CA ALA A 54 -7.23 10.42 -2.52
C ALA A 54 -8.64 10.25 -1.93
N GLU A 55 -8.74 9.95 -0.65
CA GLU A 55 -10.02 9.82 0.05
C GLU A 55 -10.82 11.15 0.05
N GLY A 56 -10.15 12.27 0.32
CA GLY A 56 -10.79 13.58 0.27
C GLY A 56 -11.39 13.91 -1.08
N LYS A 57 -10.68 13.58 -2.16
CA LYS A 57 -11.15 13.77 -3.54
C LYS A 57 -12.37 12.90 -3.85
N ILE A 58 -12.36 11.62 -3.45
CA ILE A 58 -13.44 10.68 -3.72
C ILE A 58 -14.70 11.07 -2.96
N HIS A 59 -14.56 11.46 -1.70
CA HIS A 59 -15.67 11.85 -0.84
C HIS A 59 -16.10 13.31 -1.01
N GLY A 60 -15.37 14.11 -1.79
CA GLY A 60 -15.65 15.53 -1.99
C GLY A 60 -15.52 16.35 -0.70
N ILE A 61 -14.59 16.00 0.17
CA ILE A 61 -14.33 16.65 1.45
C ILE A 61 -12.89 17.15 1.55
N GLU A 62 -12.64 18.09 2.44
CA GLU A 62 -11.29 18.59 2.71
C GLU A 62 -10.43 17.52 3.37
N VAL A 63 -9.14 17.47 3.04
CA VAL A 63 -8.18 16.46 3.52
C VAL A 63 -8.15 16.34 5.04
N ASN A 64 -8.25 17.45 5.75
CA ASN A 64 -8.28 17.50 7.22
C ASN A 64 -9.57 16.93 7.84
N LYS A 65 -10.63 16.76 7.03
CA LYS A 65 -11.92 16.18 7.43
C LYS A 65 -12.04 14.70 7.06
N VAL A 66 -11.06 14.15 6.38
CA VAL A 66 -11.05 12.72 6.01
C VAL A 66 -11.03 11.85 7.25
N HIS A 67 -11.96 10.92 7.31
CA HIS A 67 -11.96 9.82 8.27
C HIS A 67 -11.47 8.58 7.56
N PHE A 68 -10.34 8.05 7.98
CA PHE A 68 -9.86 6.78 7.47
C PHE A 68 -10.69 5.64 8.04
N HIS A 69 -11.50 5.01 7.20
CA HIS A 69 -12.35 3.88 7.59
C HIS A 69 -11.57 2.56 7.62
N GLU A 70 -10.70 2.33 6.65
CA GLU A 70 -9.93 1.10 6.49
C GLU A 70 -8.43 1.33 6.75
N VAL A 71 -7.86 2.41 6.24
CA VAL A 71 -6.41 2.67 6.31
C VAL A 71 -5.98 3.48 7.55
N GLY A 72 -6.90 3.83 8.45
CA GLY A 72 -6.61 4.48 9.74
C GLY A 72 -6.44 3.50 10.90
N ALA A 73 -6.61 2.22 10.67
CA ALA A 73 -6.41 1.18 11.67
C ALA A 73 -4.91 0.98 11.96
N MET A 74 -4.61 0.40 13.11
CA MET A 74 -3.22 0.26 13.58
C MET A 74 -2.38 -0.65 12.65
N ASP A 75 -2.99 -1.65 12.03
CA ASP A 75 -2.33 -2.52 11.05
C ASP A 75 -1.82 -1.74 9.83
N ALA A 76 -2.64 -0.86 9.26
CA ALA A 76 -2.22 -0.01 8.14
C ALA A 76 -1.10 0.96 8.54
N ILE A 77 -1.12 1.49 9.77
CA ILE A 77 -0.04 2.33 10.29
C ILE A 77 1.26 1.52 10.39
N ILE A 78 1.17 0.29 10.91
CA ILE A 78 2.33 -0.61 11.02
C ILE A 78 2.87 -0.99 9.63
N ASP A 79 2.01 -1.27 8.67
CA ASP A 79 2.40 -1.61 7.30
C ASP A 79 3.16 -0.45 6.63
N VAL A 80 2.64 0.77 6.70
CA VAL A 80 3.28 1.95 6.12
C VAL A 80 4.60 2.29 6.83
N VAL A 81 4.56 2.42 8.15
CA VAL A 81 5.74 2.79 8.93
C VAL A 81 6.78 1.69 8.88
N GLY A 82 6.38 0.42 8.98
CA GLY A 82 7.26 -0.73 8.88
C GLY A 82 7.97 -0.82 7.53
N SER A 83 7.25 -0.55 6.43
CA SER A 83 7.84 -0.46 5.09
C SER A 83 8.90 0.65 5.03
N CYS A 84 8.59 1.84 5.56
CA CYS A 84 9.54 2.96 5.59
C CYS A 84 10.78 2.65 6.43
N ILE A 85 10.63 1.97 7.57
CA ILE A 85 11.75 1.50 8.40
C ILE A 85 12.60 0.50 7.61
N ALA A 86 11.97 -0.48 6.97
CA ALA A 86 12.70 -1.49 6.19
C ALA A 86 13.50 -0.86 5.04
N PHE A 87 12.91 0.08 4.32
CA PHE A 87 13.62 0.81 3.26
C PHE A 87 14.82 1.62 3.78
N GLU A 88 14.67 2.25 4.93
CA GLU A 88 15.77 2.96 5.61
C GLU A 88 16.90 2.01 6.00
N MET A 89 16.55 0.88 6.63
CA MET A 89 17.52 -0.14 7.05
C MET A 89 18.27 -0.77 5.89
N LEU A 90 17.62 -0.94 4.76
CA LEU A 90 18.21 -1.48 3.53
C LEU A 90 18.99 -0.41 2.74
N GLY A 91 18.94 0.86 3.14
CA GLY A 91 19.59 1.95 2.43
C GLY A 91 19.02 2.20 1.03
N ILE A 92 17.70 1.97 0.85
CA ILE A 92 17.07 2.17 -0.45
C ILE A 92 16.95 3.65 -0.77
N GLU A 93 17.61 4.07 -1.84
CA GLU A 93 17.60 5.46 -2.32
C GLU A 93 16.70 5.67 -3.55
N ARG A 94 16.46 4.59 -4.32
CA ARG A 94 15.68 4.66 -5.56
C ARG A 94 14.71 3.51 -5.66
N PHE A 95 13.46 3.83 -6.02
CA PHE A 95 12.38 2.85 -6.18
C PHE A 95 11.95 2.80 -7.65
N VAL A 96 12.01 1.63 -8.24
CA VAL A 96 11.52 1.37 -9.59
C VAL A 96 10.50 0.25 -9.52
N CYS A 97 9.33 0.47 -10.09
CA CYS A 97 8.27 -0.51 -10.09
C CYS A 97 7.88 -0.91 -11.53
N SER A 98 7.50 -2.17 -11.72
CA SER A 98 6.87 -2.61 -12.95
C SER A 98 5.48 -1.98 -13.11
N LYS A 99 4.78 -2.29 -14.21
CA LYS A 99 3.34 -2.02 -14.32
C LYS A 99 2.60 -2.75 -13.18
N ILE A 100 1.61 -2.10 -12.61
CA ILE A 100 0.84 -2.63 -11.48
C ILE A 100 -0.31 -3.49 -11.99
N HIS A 101 -0.39 -4.73 -11.52
CA HIS A 101 -1.55 -5.60 -11.74
C HIS A 101 -2.64 -5.24 -10.73
N VAL A 102 -3.73 -4.65 -11.20
CA VAL A 102 -4.82 -4.20 -10.31
C VAL A 102 -5.82 -5.31 -9.96
N GLY A 103 -5.82 -6.41 -10.69
CA GLY A 103 -6.86 -7.44 -10.60
C GLY A 103 -8.04 -7.17 -11.52
N SER A 104 -9.17 -7.85 -11.29
CA SER A 104 -10.41 -7.70 -12.07
C SER A 104 -11.66 -8.01 -11.25
N GLY A 105 -12.84 -7.84 -11.84
CA GLY A 105 -14.11 -8.14 -11.19
C GLY A 105 -14.52 -7.11 -10.16
N PHE A 106 -14.92 -7.56 -8.98
CA PHE A 106 -15.46 -6.71 -7.91
C PHE A 106 -14.80 -7.01 -6.57
N ALA A 107 -14.71 -5.98 -5.72
CA ALA A 107 -14.27 -6.07 -4.32
C ALA A 107 -15.38 -5.59 -3.38
N GLU A 108 -15.56 -6.29 -2.25
CA GLU A 108 -16.42 -5.87 -1.15
C GLU A 108 -15.63 -4.92 -0.23
N MET A 109 -16.20 -3.77 0.06
CA MET A 109 -15.59 -2.70 0.86
C MET A 109 -16.61 -2.15 1.87
N ALA A 110 -16.16 -1.29 2.78
CA ALA A 110 -17.03 -0.66 3.79
C ALA A 110 -18.26 0.06 3.18
N HIS A 111 -18.13 0.60 1.99
CA HIS A 111 -19.19 1.32 1.27
C HIS A 111 -19.97 0.47 0.27
N GLY A 112 -19.76 -0.85 0.24
CA GLY A 112 -20.43 -1.79 -0.65
C GLY A 112 -19.51 -2.44 -1.68
N LYS A 113 -20.10 -2.93 -2.78
CA LYS A 113 -19.41 -3.66 -3.83
C LYS A 113 -18.97 -2.72 -4.95
N PHE A 114 -17.66 -2.65 -5.19
CA PHE A 114 -17.06 -1.79 -6.22
C PHE A 114 -16.31 -2.60 -7.27
N PRO A 115 -16.22 -2.07 -8.52
CA PRO A 115 -15.33 -2.67 -9.51
C PRO A 115 -13.87 -2.53 -9.09
N VAL A 116 -13.03 -3.46 -9.53
CA VAL A 116 -11.57 -3.42 -9.33
C VAL A 116 -10.90 -2.69 -10.50
N PRO A 117 -10.00 -1.71 -10.24
CA PRO A 117 -9.61 -1.20 -8.93
C PRO A 117 -10.70 -0.31 -8.28
N PRO A 118 -10.86 -0.36 -6.94
CA PRO A 118 -11.77 0.53 -6.23
C PRO A 118 -11.40 2.02 -6.39
N PRO A 119 -12.35 2.95 -6.14
CA PRO A 119 -12.12 4.37 -6.39
C PRO A 119 -10.86 4.95 -5.75
N ALA A 120 -10.57 4.59 -4.49
CA ALA A 120 -9.36 5.06 -3.79
C ALA A 120 -8.09 4.56 -4.48
N VAL A 121 -8.04 3.29 -4.85
CA VAL A 121 -6.90 2.70 -5.57
C VAL A 121 -6.75 3.34 -6.95
N ALA A 122 -7.85 3.54 -7.69
CA ALA A 122 -7.82 4.19 -8.99
C ALA A 122 -7.26 5.63 -8.90
N GLU A 123 -7.66 6.39 -7.88
CA GLU A 123 -7.15 7.74 -7.64
C GLU A 123 -5.66 7.74 -7.27
N LEU A 124 -5.25 6.86 -6.35
CA LEU A 124 -3.85 6.70 -5.94
C LEU A 124 -2.93 6.34 -7.11
N LEU A 125 -3.43 5.53 -8.04
CA LEU A 125 -2.68 5.08 -9.22
C LEU A 125 -2.80 6.02 -10.43
N THR A 126 -3.34 7.24 -10.25
CA THR A 126 -3.35 8.23 -11.34
C THR A 126 -1.94 8.52 -11.82
N GLY A 127 -1.66 8.31 -13.12
CA GLY A 127 -0.32 8.45 -13.72
C GLY A 127 0.60 7.23 -13.57
N VAL A 128 0.20 6.20 -12.83
CA VAL A 128 0.92 4.94 -12.69
C VAL A 128 0.46 3.97 -13.80
N PRO A 129 1.36 3.31 -14.54
CA PRO A 129 0.97 2.31 -15.53
C PRO A 129 0.37 1.07 -14.86
N VAL A 130 -0.86 0.75 -15.21
CA VAL A 130 -1.62 -0.36 -14.67
C VAL A 130 -2.03 -1.35 -15.76
N TYR A 131 -2.33 -2.59 -15.36
CA TYR A 131 -2.93 -3.60 -16.23
C TYR A 131 -3.83 -4.52 -15.41
N SER A 132 -4.67 -5.27 -16.11
CA SER A 132 -5.59 -6.27 -15.56
C SER A 132 -5.52 -7.53 -16.38
N THR A 133 -5.85 -8.66 -15.78
CA THR A 133 -6.07 -9.96 -16.43
C THR A 133 -7.36 -10.58 -15.89
N GLU A 134 -7.61 -11.85 -16.20
CA GLU A 134 -8.78 -12.59 -15.74
C GLU A 134 -8.77 -12.96 -14.24
N ILE A 135 -7.74 -12.55 -13.49
CA ILE A 135 -7.63 -12.86 -12.06
C ILE A 135 -8.61 -11.98 -11.29
N GLU A 136 -9.64 -12.62 -10.75
CA GLU A 136 -10.69 -11.94 -9.99
C GLU A 136 -10.21 -11.54 -8.59
N GLY A 137 -10.56 -10.32 -8.21
CA GLY A 137 -10.25 -9.72 -6.92
C GLY A 137 -9.23 -8.60 -7.02
N GLU A 138 -9.10 -7.88 -5.93
CA GLU A 138 -8.15 -6.79 -5.75
C GLU A 138 -6.75 -7.36 -5.50
N LEU A 139 -5.79 -7.01 -6.37
CA LEU A 139 -4.38 -7.42 -6.25
C LEU A 139 -3.48 -6.32 -5.68
N ILE A 140 -3.96 -5.11 -5.60
CA ILE A 140 -3.28 -4.01 -4.92
C ILE A 140 -4.27 -3.27 -4.01
N THR A 141 -3.95 -3.22 -2.72
CA THR A 141 -4.76 -2.52 -1.71
C THR A 141 -4.50 -1.01 -1.72
N PRO A 142 -5.39 -0.19 -1.12
CA PRO A 142 -5.14 1.26 -0.97
C PRO A 142 -3.80 1.57 -0.30
N THR A 143 -3.42 0.83 0.74
CA THR A 143 -2.13 0.98 1.43
C THR A 143 -0.95 0.71 0.48
N GLY A 144 -0.99 -0.41 -0.25
CA GLY A 144 0.05 -0.75 -1.23
C GLY A 144 0.13 0.26 -2.37
N ALA A 145 -1.01 0.71 -2.89
CA ALA A 145 -1.08 1.73 -3.93
C ALA A 145 -0.49 3.07 -3.46
N ALA A 146 -0.77 3.48 -2.22
CA ALA A 146 -0.23 4.70 -1.64
C ALA A 146 1.29 4.63 -1.45
N ILE A 147 1.82 3.50 -0.94
CA ILE A 147 3.27 3.29 -0.79
C ILE A 147 3.95 3.42 -2.15
N ILE A 148 3.49 2.67 -3.15
CA ILE A 148 4.09 2.63 -4.49
C ILE A 148 3.96 3.98 -5.18
N SER A 149 2.77 4.59 -5.20
CA SER A 149 2.55 5.86 -5.90
C SER A 149 3.26 7.05 -5.25
N THR A 150 3.62 6.94 -3.97
CA THR A 150 4.35 7.99 -3.26
C THR A 150 5.86 7.84 -3.39
N LEU A 151 6.37 6.60 -3.35
CA LEU A 151 7.82 6.36 -3.24
C LEU A 151 8.49 6.05 -4.57
N CYS A 152 7.78 5.53 -5.58
CA CYS A 152 8.43 5.15 -6.84
C CYS A 152 8.86 6.35 -7.67
N ASP A 153 10.14 6.35 -8.04
CA ASP A 153 10.74 7.33 -8.93
C ASP A 153 10.38 7.09 -10.40
N SER A 154 10.14 5.82 -10.76
CA SER A 154 9.80 5.46 -12.13
C SER A 154 9.06 4.11 -12.20
N TYR A 155 8.35 3.92 -13.31
CA TYR A 155 7.58 2.71 -13.61
C TYR A 155 7.93 2.17 -14.99
N GLY A 156 7.84 0.85 -15.16
CA GLY A 156 7.98 0.22 -16.47
C GLY A 156 8.83 -1.03 -16.47
N THR A 157 9.69 -1.14 -17.50
CA THR A 157 10.61 -2.28 -17.63
C THR A 157 11.75 -2.15 -16.63
N ILE A 158 12.28 -3.30 -16.22
CA ILE A 158 13.46 -3.35 -15.35
C ILE A 158 14.61 -2.54 -16.00
N PRO A 159 15.24 -1.58 -15.28
CA PRO A 159 16.36 -0.82 -15.81
C PRO A 159 17.61 -1.71 -15.95
N GLU A 160 18.60 -1.22 -16.68
CA GLU A 160 19.92 -1.87 -16.69
C GLU A 160 20.50 -1.85 -15.26
N MET A 161 20.67 -3.03 -14.68
CA MET A 161 21.17 -3.22 -13.32
C MET A 161 21.75 -4.59 -13.11
N SER A 162 22.56 -4.77 -12.06
CA SER A 162 22.95 -6.08 -11.55
C SER A 162 22.03 -6.45 -10.39
N VAL A 163 21.45 -7.64 -10.44
CA VAL A 163 20.65 -8.16 -9.33
C VAL A 163 21.58 -8.73 -8.28
N GLU A 164 21.64 -8.12 -7.12
CA GLU A 164 22.46 -8.60 -6.00
C GLU A 164 21.67 -9.53 -5.06
N GLN A 165 20.40 -9.19 -4.81
CA GLN A 165 19.52 -9.98 -3.94
C GLN A 165 18.09 -9.98 -4.49
N THR A 166 17.36 -11.03 -4.16
CA THR A 166 15.91 -11.13 -4.42
C THR A 166 15.18 -11.51 -3.15
N ALA A 167 13.97 -10.98 -2.98
CA ALA A 167 13.07 -11.35 -1.89
C ALA A 167 11.64 -11.35 -2.42
N TYR A 168 10.77 -12.10 -1.74
CA TYR A 168 9.36 -12.20 -2.10
C TYR A 168 8.50 -11.95 -0.87
N GLY A 169 7.58 -10.98 -0.98
CA GLY A 169 6.53 -10.75 -0.01
C GLY A 169 5.24 -11.45 -0.45
N ALA A 170 4.55 -12.12 0.47
CA ALA A 170 3.33 -12.86 0.15
C ALA A 170 2.10 -12.22 0.78
N GLY A 171 1.07 -11.99 -0.01
CA GLY A 171 -0.26 -11.63 0.47
C GLY A 171 -0.99 -12.80 1.14
N SER A 172 -2.09 -12.51 1.85
CA SER A 172 -2.90 -13.52 2.55
C SER A 172 -3.73 -14.35 1.58
N ARG A 173 -4.21 -13.77 0.48
CA ARG A 173 -5.06 -14.45 -0.49
C ARG A 173 -4.27 -15.51 -1.27
N GLN A 174 -4.95 -16.61 -1.60
CA GLN A 174 -4.41 -17.68 -2.44
C GLN A 174 -5.23 -17.79 -3.72
N TYR A 175 -4.54 -17.89 -4.84
CA TYR A 175 -5.13 -18.10 -6.16
C TYR A 175 -4.62 -19.42 -6.74
N GLU A 176 -5.47 -20.17 -7.44
CA GLU A 176 -5.14 -21.52 -7.92
C GLU A 176 -3.96 -21.53 -8.90
N LYS A 177 -3.86 -20.52 -9.76
CA LYS A 177 -2.89 -20.44 -10.86
C LYS A 177 -2.07 -19.16 -10.89
N PHE A 178 -2.07 -18.42 -9.79
CA PHE A 178 -1.36 -17.15 -9.70
C PHE A 178 -0.70 -17.02 -8.32
N PRO A 179 0.64 -16.95 -8.26
CA PRO A 179 1.32 -16.71 -7.00
C PRO A 179 1.05 -15.28 -6.55
N ASN A 180 0.45 -15.15 -5.36
CA ASN A 180 0.22 -13.84 -4.74
C ASN A 180 1.49 -13.41 -4.00
N VAL A 181 2.50 -13.03 -4.77
CA VAL A 181 3.81 -12.55 -4.28
C VAL A 181 4.24 -11.29 -5.02
N LEU A 182 4.99 -10.45 -4.34
CA LEU A 182 5.64 -9.26 -4.86
C LEU A 182 7.15 -9.42 -4.72
#